data_3a491fe4f59350a0b2c96e29f211c421
#
_entry.id   3a491fe4f59350a0b2c96e29f211c421
#
_cell.length_a   1.000
_cell.length_b   1.000
_cell.length_c   1.000
_cell.angle_alpha   90.00
_cell.angle_beta   90.00
_cell.angle_gamma   90.00
#
_symmetry.space_group_name_H-M   'P 1'
#
loop_
_entity.id
_entity.type
_entity.pdbx_description
1 polymer ?
#
loop_
_entity_poly.entity_id
_entity_poly.type
_entity_poly.pdbx_seq_one_letter_code
_entity_poly.pdbx_strand_id
1 'polypeptide(L)'
;MDYPIRFPDQIRQQMRALRKIKGLTQAQLGKLLGIGQVRIAEIERDPSVVSVAQLFKLLTALDAHIVLRDSRPDDAAKPDTMPKGSW
;
A
#
# COMPACT_ATOMS: atom_id res chain seq x y z
N MET A 1 -6.49 7.69 9.01
CA MET A 1 -6.14 6.63 9.98
C MET A 1 -4.95 5.84 9.50
N ASP A 2 -4.01 5.59 10.36
CA ASP A 2 -2.79 4.88 10.02
C ASP A 2 -2.91 3.40 10.31
N TYR A 3 -2.38 2.59 9.41
CA TYR A 3 -2.35 1.15 9.58
C TYR A 3 -0.89 0.71 9.57
N PRO A 4 -0.31 0.38 10.73
CA PRO A 4 1.10 -0.05 10.75
C PRO A 4 1.26 -1.36 9.99
N ILE A 5 2.21 -1.36 9.07
CA ILE A 5 2.50 -2.53 8.24
C ILE A 5 3.94 -2.95 8.51
N ARG A 6 4.12 -4.13 9.04
CA ARG A 6 5.44 -4.70 9.30
C ARG A 6 5.72 -5.93 8.47
N PHE A 7 4.67 -6.57 7.97
CA PHE A 7 4.78 -7.81 7.21
C PHE A 7 3.87 -7.71 5.99
N PRO A 8 4.24 -8.34 4.87
CA PRO A 8 3.42 -8.28 3.66
C PRO A 8 1.99 -8.76 3.87
N ASP A 9 1.78 -9.70 4.76
CA ASP A 9 0.45 -10.24 5.02
C ASP A 9 -0.50 -9.18 5.59
N GLN A 10 0.03 -8.21 6.31
CA GLN A 10 -0.77 -7.11 6.84
C GLN A 10 -1.27 -6.20 5.73
N ILE A 11 -0.48 -6.04 4.67
CA ILE A 11 -0.92 -5.26 3.50
C ILE A 11 -2.16 -5.89 2.88
N ARG A 12 -2.18 -7.22 2.81
CA ARG A 12 -3.31 -7.95 2.25
C ARG A 12 -4.62 -7.56 2.93
N GLN A 13 -4.61 -7.60 4.25
CA GLN A 13 -5.80 -7.28 5.03
C GLN A 13 -6.23 -5.82 4.84
N GLN A 14 -5.27 -4.91 4.83
CA GLN A 14 -5.56 -3.49 4.70
C GLN A 14 -6.07 -3.12 3.31
N MET A 15 -5.51 -3.73 2.26
CA MET A 15 -5.99 -3.48 0.91
C MET A 15 -7.44 -3.90 0.75
N ARG A 16 -7.77 -5.07 1.28
CA ARG A 16 -9.14 -5.56 1.21
C ARG A 16 -10.09 -4.65 1.99
N ALA A 17 -9.69 -4.24 3.18
CA ALA A 17 -10.50 -3.35 4.00
C ALA A 17 -10.73 -2.01 3.32
N LEU A 18 -9.68 -1.42 2.76
CA LEU A 18 -9.78 -0.14 2.05
C LEU A 18 -10.68 -0.26 0.83
N ARG A 19 -10.56 -1.34 0.07
CA ARG A 19 -11.41 -1.56 -1.09
C ARG A 19 -12.88 -1.60 -0.67
N LYS A 20 -13.18 -2.31 0.40
CA LYS A 20 -14.56 -2.42 0.89
C LYS A 20 -15.08 -1.09 1.42
N ILE A 21 -14.24 -0.33 2.09
CA ILE A 21 -14.61 1.01 2.57
C ILE A 21 -14.97 1.91 1.39
N LYS A 22 -14.27 1.78 0.27
CA LYS A 22 -14.56 2.54 -0.94
C LYS A 22 -15.76 1.99 -1.71
N GLY A 23 -16.32 0.87 -1.28
CA GLY A 23 -17.44 0.26 -1.97
C GLY A 23 -17.10 -0.35 -3.32
N LEU A 24 -15.85 -0.71 -3.53
CA LEU A 24 -15.39 -1.25 -4.80
C LEU A 24 -15.33 -2.77 -4.76
N THR A 25 -15.80 -3.40 -5.82
CA THR A 25 -15.55 -4.82 -6.03
C THR A 25 -14.14 -5.01 -6.60
N GLN A 26 -13.66 -6.25 -6.58
CA GLN A 26 -12.38 -6.56 -7.20
C GLN A 26 -12.39 -6.20 -8.69
N ALA A 27 -13.51 -6.47 -9.37
CA ALA A 27 -13.64 -6.14 -10.78
C ALA A 27 -13.57 -4.62 -11.03
N GLN A 28 -14.23 -3.85 -10.17
CA GLN A 28 -14.22 -2.39 -10.29
C GLN A 28 -12.83 -1.82 -10.03
N LEU A 29 -12.14 -2.31 -9.02
CA LEU A 29 -10.78 -1.88 -8.75
C LEU A 29 -9.85 -2.24 -9.91
N GLY A 30 -9.99 -3.44 -10.44
CA GLY A 30 -9.20 -3.86 -11.60
C GLY A 30 -9.43 -2.94 -12.78
N LYS A 31 -10.67 -2.53 -13.01
CA LYS A 31 -11.00 -1.64 -14.11
C LYS A 31 -10.34 -0.28 -13.95
N LEU A 32 -10.30 0.25 -12.74
CA LEU A 32 -9.62 1.51 -12.47
C LEU A 32 -8.13 1.43 -12.77
N LEU A 33 -7.53 0.28 -12.55
CA LEU A 33 -6.10 0.07 -12.74
C LEU A 33 -5.75 -0.46 -14.12
N GLY A 34 -6.75 -0.80 -14.93
CA GLY A 34 -6.52 -1.39 -16.24
C GLY A 34 -6.06 -2.84 -16.19
N ILE A 35 -6.40 -3.56 -15.14
CA ILE A 35 -6.06 -4.98 -14.99
C ILE A 35 -7.33 -5.78 -14.67
N GLY A 36 -7.24 -7.09 -14.82
CA GLY A 36 -8.40 -7.95 -14.60
C GLY A 36 -8.69 -8.23 -13.14
N GLN A 37 -9.93 -8.67 -12.89
CA GLN A 37 -10.36 -9.06 -11.56
C GLN A 37 -9.50 -10.19 -10.98
N VAL A 38 -9.12 -11.16 -11.81
CA VAL A 38 -8.30 -12.29 -11.36
C VAL A 38 -6.98 -11.79 -10.80
N ARG A 39 -6.38 -10.79 -11.46
CA ARG A 39 -5.12 -10.22 -10.98
C ARG A 39 -5.31 -9.51 -9.65
N ILE A 40 -6.40 -8.78 -9.48
CA ILE A 40 -6.70 -8.13 -8.20
C ILE A 40 -6.86 -9.20 -7.10
N ALA A 41 -7.55 -10.29 -7.39
CA ALA A 41 -7.73 -11.37 -6.44
C ALA A 41 -6.39 -12.00 -6.04
N GLU A 42 -5.49 -12.18 -7.00
CA GLU A 42 -4.15 -12.69 -6.73
C GLU A 42 -3.38 -11.76 -5.80
N ILE A 43 -3.42 -10.46 -6.07
CA ILE A 43 -2.71 -9.46 -5.28
C ILE A 43 -3.26 -9.41 -3.87
N GLU A 44 -4.58 -9.47 -3.72
CA GLU A 44 -5.20 -9.48 -2.39
C GLU A 44 -4.91 -10.75 -1.61
N ARG A 45 -4.66 -11.84 -2.31
CA ARG A 45 -4.31 -13.10 -1.66
C ARG A 45 -2.84 -13.14 -1.27
N ASP A 46 -1.99 -12.60 -2.13
CA ASP A 46 -0.54 -12.62 -1.92
C ASP A 46 0.10 -11.35 -2.48
N PRO A 47 0.22 -10.28 -1.66
CA PRO A 47 0.78 -9.02 -2.14
C PRO A 47 2.23 -9.12 -2.61
N SER A 48 2.93 -10.19 -2.29
CA SER A 48 4.32 -10.33 -2.72
C SER A 48 4.47 -10.48 -4.23
N VAL A 49 3.36 -10.75 -4.96
CA VAL A 49 3.43 -10.89 -6.42
C VAL A 49 3.41 -9.55 -7.14
N VAL A 50 3.26 -8.45 -6.43
CA VAL A 50 3.20 -7.14 -7.08
C VAL A 50 4.52 -6.41 -6.95
N SER A 51 4.86 -5.61 -7.96
CA SER A 51 6.00 -4.70 -7.86
C SER A 51 5.66 -3.54 -6.94
N VAL A 52 6.69 -2.86 -6.44
CA VAL A 52 6.48 -1.66 -5.62
C VAL A 52 5.72 -0.60 -6.41
N ALA A 53 6.06 -0.43 -7.68
CA ALA A 53 5.37 0.54 -8.52
C ALA A 53 3.88 0.22 -8.66
N GLN A 54 3.55 -1.04 -8.86
CA GLN A 54 2.15 -1.45 -8.97
C GLN A 54 1.42 -1.28 -7.65
N LEU A 55 2.09 -1.58 -6.54
CA LEU A 55 1.52 -1.38 -5.21
C LEU A 55 1.16 0.08 -4.99
N PHE A 56 2.03 1.01 -5.38
CA PHE A 56 1.74 2.44 -5.27
C PHE A 56 0.51 2.83 -6.08
N LYS A 57 0.40 2.31 -7.30
CA LYS A 57 -0.76 2.61 -8.14
C LYS A 57 -2.05 2.10 -7.49
N LEU A 58 -1.98 0.91 -6.94
CA LEU A 58 -3.13 0.29 -6.29
C LEU A 58 -3.56 1.09 -5.06
N LEU A 59 -2.61 1.48 -4.22
CA LEU A 59 -2.92 2.27 -3.04
C LEU A 59 -3.47 3.65 -3.42
N THR A 60 -2.95 4.26 -4.46
CA THR A 60 -3.46 5.54 -4.94
C THR A 60 -4.92 5.41 -5.38
N ALA A 61 -5.27 4.32 -6.05
CA ALA A 61 -6.65 4.06 -6.45
C ALA A 61 -7.57 3.89 -5.24
N LEU A 62 -7.02 3.48 -4.11
CA LEU A 62 -7.75 3.31 -2.86
C LEU A 62 -7.66 4.55 -1.95
N ASP A 63 -7.15 5.67 -2.47
CA ASP A 63 -6.92 6.90 -1.71
C ASP A 63 -6.02 6.67 -0.50
N ALA A 64 -5.04 5.82 -0.65
CA ALA A 64 -4.07 5.51 0.38
C ALA A 64 -2.66 5.82 -0.10
N HIS A 65 -1.74 5.95 0.83
CA HIS A 65 -0.35 6.16 0.50
C HIS A 65 0.52 5.53 1.58
N ILE A 66 1.79 5.31 1.23
CA ILE A 66 2.74 4.70 2.15
C ILE A 66 3.44 5.79 2.95
N VAL A 67 3.54 5.56 4.25
CA VAL A 67 4.27 6.42 5.17
C VAL A 67 5.36 5.58 5.82
N LEU A 68 6.59 6.07 5.76
CA LEU A 68 7.68 5.47 6.50
C LEU A 68 7.85 6.23 7.80
N ARG A 69 7.69 5.52 8.89
CA ARG A 69 7.84 6.11 10.21
C ARG A 69 9.09 5.55 10.86
N ASP A 70 9.98 6.44 11.24
CA ASP A 70 11.16 6.05 11.98
C ASP A 70 10.72 5.61 13.38
N SER A 71 11.15 4.41 13.78
CA SER A 71 10.77 3.90 15.09
C SER A 71 11.62 4.46 16.23
N ARG A 72 12.64 5.24 15.93
CA ARG A 72 13.42 5.91 16.98
C ARG A 72 12.60 7.02 17.61
N PRO A 73 12.50 7.07 18.92
CA PRO A 73 11.54 7.98 19.56
C PRO A 73 11.87 9.46 19.46
N ASP A 74 13.15 9.84 19.48
CA ASP A 74 13.51 11.25 19.66
C ASP A 74 13.94 11.97 18.41
N ASP A 75 14.51 11.26 17.45
CA ASP A 75 15.11 11.88 16.29
C ASP A 75 14.20 11.92 15.08
N ALA A 76 13.05 11.34 15.20
CA ALA A 76 12.14 11.20 14.07
C ALA A 76 11.67 12.54 13.53
N ALA A 77 11.78 13.59 14.32
CA ALA A 77 11.29 14.90 13.93
C ALA A 77 12.28 15.72 13.13
N LYS A 78 13.43 15.20 12.79
CA LYS A 78 14.47 15.96 12.11
C LYS A 78 14.70 15.48 10.69
N PRO A 79 13.83 15.84 9.76
CA PRO A 79 13.96 15.36 8.38
C PRO A 79 15.22 15.89 7.68
N ASP A 80 15.70 17.03 8.08
CA ASP A 80 16.90 17.62 7.50
C ASP A 80 18.18 16.92 7.91
N THR A 81 18.13 16.03 8.87
CA THR A 81 19.29 15.24 9.27
C THR A 81 19.52 14.05 8.37
N MET A 82 18.59 13.78 7.48
CA MET A 82 18.71 12.66 6.59
C MET A 82 19.83 12.88 5.60
N PRO A 83 20.80 11.96 5.52
CA PRO A 83 21.94 12.16 4.63
C PRO A 83 21.47 12.14 3.18
N LYS A 84 21.94 13.09 2.42
CA LYS A 84 21.63 13.13 1.00
C LYS A 84 22.38 12.03 0.28
N GLY A 85 21.68 11.39 -0.65
CA GLY A 85 22.32 10.35 -1.43
C GLY A 85 22.60 9.08 -0.66
N SER A 86 21.91 8.86 0.42
CA SER A 86 22.11 7.66 1.23
C SER A 86 21.42 6.42 0.64
N TRP A 87 20.85 6.55 -0.49
CA TRP A 87 20.13 5.45 -1.11
C TRP A 87 21.03 4.53 -1.92
#